data_165d68077ea5c3870e3b94fd6bc857f3
#
_entry.id   165d68077ea5c3870e3b94fd6bc857f3
#
_cell.length_a   1.000
_cell.length_b   1.000
_cell.length_c   1.000
_cell.angle_alpha   90.00
_cell.angle_beta   90.00
_cell.angle_gamma   90.00
#
_symmetry.space_group_name_H-M   'P 1'
#
loop_
_entity.id
_entity.type
_entity.pdbx_description
1 polymer ?
#
loop_
_entity_poly.entity_id
_entity_poly.type
_entity_poly.pdbx_seq_one_letter_code
_entity_poly.pdbx_strand_id
1 'polypeptide(L)'
;MLIRGMKGLGDCIYQRAFIRQLRGPVFLETPWPELYQDMPHVRCVRPATELRTQAKNIQRHAKWVRPPSGLGTLNIRYGGAGIYNGMRSAFRVQPGVLDLPGFGSPPVTGRYVLVRPVTVRAEWRADARNPLPEYIAAAAAEMRRRGYQVVSVADLQPGHEWALEPLPAADVRYHAGELPVEQLLALLQGAAAVIGGIGWVVPASIAAGVPAWVVCGGQGGYNAPELITDRAMKTSQLTFAVPDNFCRCTERQHTCDKRIANYDQRFAEWADRLPAVV
;
A
#
# COMPACT_ATOMS: atom_id res chain seq x y z
N MET A 1 -14.36 -22.74 1.36
CA MET A 1 -15.07 -21.60 0.73
C MET A 1 -14.19 -20.97 -0.34
N LEU A 2 -14.76 -20.30 -1.34
CA LEU A 2 -14.06 -19.50 -2.34
C LEU A 2 -14.19 -18.01 -1.98
N ILE A 3 -13.09 -17.27 -1.89
CA ILE A 3 -13.08 -15.83 -1.61
C ILE A 3 -12.71 -15.09 -2.89
N ARG A 4 -13.52 -14.09 -3.25
CA ARG A 4 -13.35 -13.20 -4.40
C ARG A 4 -13.50 -11.75 -3.98
N GLY A 5 -12.78 -10.85 -4.65
CA GLY A 5 -13.00 -9.41 -4.47
C GLY A 5 -11.74 -8.62 -4.59
N MET A 6 -11.63 -7.59 -3.76
CA MET A 6 -10.57 -6.59 -3.78
C MET A 6 -9.19 -7.20 -4.06
N LYS A 7 -8.59 -6.80 -5.20
CA LYS A 7 -7.35 -7.39 -5.72
C LYS A 7 -6.15 -6.42 -5.69
N GLY A 8 -6.36 -5.20 -5.19
CA GLY A 8 -5.26 -4.26 -4.96
C GLY A 8 -4.26 -4.82 -3.95
N LEU A 9 -2.96 -4.53 -4.12
CA LEU A 9 -1.93 -5.00 -3.18
C LEU A 9 -2.27 -4.60 -1.74
N GLY A 10 -2.64 -3.32 -1.53
CA GLY A 10 -3.04 -2.83 -0.21
C GLY A 10 -4.27 -3.53 0.35
N ASP A 11 -5.28 -3.75 -0.50
CA ASP A 11 -6.51 -4.45 -0.11
C ASP A 11 -6.23 -5.89 0.31
N CYS A 12 -5.35 -6.58 -0.42
CA CYS A 12 -4.95 -7.95 -0.09
C CYS A 12 -4.14 -8.02 1.21
N ILE A 13 -3.34 -6.99 1.51
CA ILE A 13 -2.67 -6.89 2.81
C ILE A 13 -3.70 -6.74 3.93
N TYR A 14 -4.67 -5.84 3.81
CA TYR A 14 -5.74 -5.70 4.81
C TYR A 14 -6.52 -7.01 5.03
N GLN A 15 -6.82 -7.74 3.97
CA GLN A 15 -7.57 -9.00 4.03
C GLN A 15 -6.86 -10.07 4.86
N ARG A 16 -5.52 -10.04 4.95
CA ARG A 16 -4.75 -11.03 5.72
C ARG A 16 -5.24 -11.17 7.15
N ALA A 17 -5.53 -10.04 7.83
CA ALA A 17 -6.00 -10.02 9.21
C ALA A 17 -7.31 -10.80 9.40
N PHE A 18 -8.15 -10.89 8.39
CA PHE A 18 -9.42 -11.64 8.41
C PHE A 18 -9.23 -13.08 7.95
N ILE A 19 -8.51 -13.28 6.85
CA ILE A 19 -8.29 -14.61 6.26
C ILE A 19 -7.59 -15.54 7.26
N ARG A 20 -6.66 -15.01 8.06
CA ARG A 20 -5.97 -15.75 9.13
C ARG A 20 -6.94 -16.28 10.21
N GLN A 21 -8.10 -15.66 10.40
CA GLN A 21 -9.12 -16.08 11.38
C GLN A 21 -10.07 -17.15 10.84
N LEU A 22 -10.04 -17.43 9.54
CA LEU A 22 -10.91 -18.41 8.94
C LEU A 22 -10.42 -19.83 9.23
N ARG A 23 -11.37 -20.73 9.50
CA ARG A 23 -11.09 -22.15 9.74
C ARG A 23 -11.30 -22.97 8.47
N GLY A 24 -10.49 -24.01 8.32
CA GLY A 24 -10.55 -24.94 7.20
C GLY A 24 -9.97 -24.37 5.89
N PRO A 25 -10.03 -25.13 4.79
CA PRO A 25 -9.43 -24.73 3.54
C PRO A 25 -10.13 -23.54 2.90
N VAL A 26 -9.34 -22.51 2.58
CA VAL A 26 -9.76 -21.27 1.92
C VAL A 26 -9.19 -21.27 0.51
N PHE A 27 -10.04 -21.16 -0.50
CA PHE A 27 -9.65 -20.91 -1.88
C PHE A 27 -9.75 -19.39 -2.13
N LEU A 28 -8.61 -18.74 -2.30
CA LEU A 28 -8.52 -17.28 -2.41
C LEU A 28 -8.14 -16.86 -3.83
N GLU A 29 -9.04 -16.15 -4.48
CA GLU A 29 -8.74 -15.53 -5.77
C GLU A 29 -7.92 -14.26 -5.56
N THR A 30 -6.62 -14.33 -5.79
CA THR A 30 -5.68 -13.21 -5.53
C THR A 30 -4.57 -13.15 -6.58
N PRO A 31 -4.15 -11.95 -7.01
CA PRO A 31 -2.94 -11.79 -7.82
C PRO A 31 -1.63 -11.80 -7.01
N TRP A 32 -1.71 -11.89 -5.66
CA TRP A 32 -0.57 -11.76 -4.75
C TRP A 32 -0.44 -12.98 -3.82
N PRO A 33 -0.16 -14.19 -4.35
CA PRO A 33 -0.07 -15.41 -3.53
C PRO A 33 1.06 -15.35 -2.49
N GLU A 34 2.10 -14.56 -2.73
CA GLU A 34 3.22 -14.34 -1.82
C GLU A 34 2.78 -13.81 -0.45
N LEU A 35 1.71 -13.02 -0.43
CA LEU A 35 1.15 -12.50 0.81
C LEU A 35 0.60 -13.59 1.74
N TYR A 36 0.37 -14.80 1.25
CA TYR A 36 -0.32 -15.86 1.98
C TYR A 36 0.54 -17.12 2.17
N GLN A 37 1.85 -17.03 1.91
CA GLN A 37 2.78 -18.17 2.01
C GLN A 37 2.90 -18.74 3.43
N ASP A 38 2.62 -17.93 4.45
CA ASP A 38 2.61 -18.29 5.86
C ASP A 38 1.23 -18.77 6.37
N MET A 39 0.28 -18.98 5.47
CA MET A 39 -1.09 -19.44 5.77
C MET A 39 -1.36 -20.80 5.10
N PRO A 40 -1.02 -21.93 5.72
CA PRO A 40 -1.09 -23.25 5.07
C PRO A 40 -2.52 -23.69 4.70
N HIS A 41 -3.55 -23.07 5.27
CA HIS A 41 -4.95 -23.32 4.94
C HIS A 41 -5.43 -22.57 3.70
N VAL A 42 -4.63 -21.61 3.18
CA VAL A 42 -4.98 -20.84 1.97
C VAL A 42 -4.47 -21.53 0.72
N ARG A 43 -5.33 -21.63 -0.27
CA ARG A 43 -5.04 -22.11 -1.62
C ARG A 43 -5.30 -21.01 -2.62
N CYS A 44 -4.26 -20.51 -3.28
CA CYS A 44 -4.37 -19.39 -4.20
C CYS A 44 -4.95 -19.82 -5.55
N VAL A 45 -6.03 -19.15 -5.94
CA VAL A 45 -6.71 -19.31 -7.21
C VAL A 45 -6.33 -18.17 -8.14
N ARG A 46 -6.01 -18.50 -9.39
CA ARG A 46 -5.66 -17.49 -10.40
C ARG A 46 -6.84 -16.57 -10.67
N PRO A 47 -6.71 -15.25 -10.46
CA PRO A 47 -7.77 -14.30 -10.77
C PRO A 47 -7.76 -13.93 -12.26
N ALA A 48 -8.91 -13.56 -12.79
CA ALA A 48 -8.99 -12.72 -13.98
C ALA A 48 -8.72 -11.27 -13.59
N THR A 49 -7.92 -10.55 -14.37
CA THR A 49 -7.65 -9.12 -14.18
C THR A 49 -7.21 -8.48 -15.48
N GLU A 50 -7.59 -7.22 -15.64
CA GLU A 50 -7.14 -6.34 -16.72
C GLU A 50 -6.04 -5.38 -16.24
N LEU A 51 -5.78 -5.34 -14.92
CA LEU A 51 -4.78 -4.45 -14.35
C LEU A 51 -3.37 -4.98 -14.59
N ARG A 52 -2.57 -4.20 -15.31
CA ARG A 52 -1.22 -4.55 -15.77
C ARG A 52 -0.31 -5.09 -14.64
N THR A 53 -0.23 -4.39 -13.52
CA THR A 53 0.63 -4.80 -12.40
C THR A 53 0.20 -6.14 -11.78
N GLN A 54 -1.10 -6.41 -11.74
CA GLN A 54 -1.62 -7.71 -11.28
C GLN A 54 -1.32 -8.80 -12.29
N ALA A 55 -1.57 -8.56 -13.58
CA ALA A 55 -1.27 -9.51 -14.66
C ALA A 55 0.21 -9.87 -14.68
N LYS A 56 1.11 -8.87 -14.51
CA LYS A 56 2.57 -9.07 -14.42
C LYS A 56 2.94 -9.99 -13.26
N ASN A 57 2.34 -9.80 -12.07
CA ASN A 57 2.62 -10.67 -10.93
C ASN A 57 2.05 -12.07 -11.12
N ILE A 58 0.84 -12.20 -11.67
CA ILE A 58 0.23 -13.50 -11.98
C ILE A 58 1.11 -14.34 -12.91
N GLN A 59 1.76 -13.72 -13.90
CA GLN A 59 2.65 -14.41 -14.84
C GLN A 59 3.93 -14.94 -14.18
N ARG A 60 4.36 -14.36 -13.08
CA ARG A 60 5.54 -14.81 -12.32
C ARG A 60 5.28 -16.09 -11.52
N HIS A 61 4.01 -16.46 -11.33
CA HIS A 61 3.63 -17.65 -10.55
C HIS A 61 3.24 -18.82 -11.43
N ALA A 62 3.84 -19.98 -11.15
CA ALA A 62 3.54 -21.22 -11.87
C ALA A 62 2.47 -22.09 -11.20
N LYS A 63 2.18 -21.85 -9.91
CA LYS A 63 1.30 -22.74 -9.11
C LYS A 63 -0.01 -22.06 -8.73
N TRP A 64 -1.07 -22.44 -9.42
CA TRP A 64 -2.43 -22.04 -9.12
C TRP A 64 -3.30 -23.29 -8.93
N VAL A 65 -4.25 -23.22 -7.99
CA VAL A 65 -5.18 -24.32 -7.76
C VAL A 65 -6.55 -24.04 -8.42
N ARG A 66 -7.23 -25.08 -8.80
CA ARG A 66 -8.65 -25.00 -9.19
C ARG A 66 -9.51 -25.28 -7.94
N PRO A 67 -10.44 -24.38 -7.58
CA PRO A 67 -11.37 -24.66 -6.50
C PRO A 67 -12.31 -25.81 -6.88
N PRO A 68 -12.70 -26.68 -5.94
CA PRO A 68 -13.75 -27.66 -6.19
C PRO A 68 -15.06 -27.01 -6.63
N SER A 69 -15.85 -27.72 -7.42
CA SER A 69 -17.20 -27.26 -7.80
C SER A 69 -18.12 -27.22 -6.58
N GLY A 70 -19.11 -26.32 -6.61
CA GLY A 70 -20.12 -26.22 -5.54
C GLY A 70 -19.67 -25.49 -4.27
N LEU A 71 -18.47 -24.90 -4.24
CA LEU A 71 -18.07 -24.09 -3.09
C LEU A 71 -18.88 -22.80 -2.97
N GLY A 72 -19.36 -22.52 -1.76
CA GLY A 72 -19.91 -21.21 -1.43
C GLY A 72 -18.90 -20.09 -1.68
N THR A 73 -19.32 -19.02 -2.36
CA THR A 73 -18.48 -17.87 -2.69
C THR A 73 -18.73 -16.71 -1.75
N LEU A 74 -17.65 -16.19 -1.18
CA LEU A 74 -17.62 -14.96 -0.39
C LEU A 74 -17.04 -13.83 -1.24
N ASN A 75 -17.86 -12.81 -1.50
CA ASN A 75 -17.42 -11.62 -2.24
C ASN A 75 -17.05 -10.50 -1.28
N ILE A 76 -15.80 -10.04 -1.35
CA ILE A 76 -15.31 -8.93 -0.57
C ILE A 76 -15.45 -7.64 -1.37
N ARG A 77 -16.11 -6.64 -0.79
CA ARG A 77 -16.31 -5.32 -1.39
C ARG A 77 -15.96 -4.25 -0.39
N TYR A 78 -15.37 -3.17 -0.87
CA TYR A 78 -15.16 -1.97 -0.10
C TYR A 78 -16.48 -1.20 0.03
N GLY A 79 -16.80 -0.77 1.23
CA GLY A 79 -17.97 0.07 1.51
C GLY A 79 -17.55 1.39 2.17
N GLY A 80 -18.36 2.44 2.02
CA GLY A 80 -18.09 3.79 2.55
C GLY A 80 -17.96 3.92 4.07
N ALA A 81 -18.18 2.83 4.81
CA ALA A 81 -18.05 2.80 6.28
C ALA A 81 -16.64 2.48 6.79
N GLY A 82 -15.62 2.56 5.91
CA GLY A 82 -14.24 2.20 6.22
C GLY A 82 -13.88 0.76 5.84
N ILE A 83 -12.57 0.55 5.61
CA ILE A 83 -12.09 -0.71 5.01
C ILE A 83 -12.35 -1.93 5.90
N TYR A 84 -12.07 -1.82 7.20
CA TYR A 84 -12.27 -2.96 8.11
C TYR A 84 -13.75 -3.21 8.43
N ASN A 85 -14.58 -2.19 8.42
CA ASN A 85 -16.03 -2.39 8.60
C ASN A 85 -16.65 -3.15 7.43
N GLY A 86 -16.24 -2.82 6.19
CA GLY A 86 -16.63 -3.58 5.02
C GLY A 86 -16.16 -5.04 5.08
N MET A 87 -14.92 -5.25 5.51
CA MET A 87 -14.35 -6.59 5.65
C MET A 87 -14.99 -7.38 6.80
N ARG A 88 -15.25 -6.78 7.98
CA ARG A 88 -15.98 -7.43 9.08
C ARG A 88 -17.35 -7.93 8.63
N SER A 89 -18.07 -7.08 7.90
CA SER A 89 -19.41 -7.44 7.38
C SER A 89 -19.34 -8.58 6.39
N ALA A 90 -18.33 -8.61 5.51
CA ALA A 90 -18.16 -9.65 4.52
C ALA A 90 -17.67 -10.97 5.14
N PHE A 91 -16.57 -10.94 5.88
CA PHE A 91 -15.93 -12.13 6.46
C PHE A 91 -16.69 -12.70 7.67
N ARG A 92 -17.50 -11.88 8.36
CA ARG A 92 -18.23 -12.23 9.59
C ARG A 92 -17.31 -12.73 10.72
N VAL A 93 -16.07 -12.29 10.73
CA VAL A 93 -15.09 -12.55 11.80
C VAL A 93 -14.44 -11.24 12.23
N GLN A 94 -13.91 -11.22 13.45
CA GLN A 94 -13.07 -10.12 13.89
C GLN A 94 -11.68 -10.23 13.25
N PRO A 95 -11.03 -9.12 12.92
CA PRO A 95 -9.66 -9.16 12.41
C PRO A 95 -8.69 -9.61 13.49
N GLY A 96 -7.70 -10.40 13.09
CA GLY A 96 -6.51 -10.62 13.88
C GLY A 96 -5.50 -9.48 13.69
N VAL A 97 -4.25 -9.75 14.07
CA VAL A 97 -3.15 -8.81 13.84
C VAL A 97 -2.96 -8.62 12.33
N LEU A 98 -2.83 -7.37 11.91
CA LEU A 98 -2.42 -7.03 10.55
C LEU A 98 -0.89 -7.19 10.47
N ASP A 99 -0.45 -8.23 9.78
CA ASP A 99 0.95 -8.62 9.64
C ASP A 99 1.32 -8.89 8.17
N LEU A 100 2.60 -9.12 7.94
CA LEU A 100 3.16 -9.65 6.69
C LEU A 100 4.06 -10.84 6.99
N PRO A 101 4.20 -11.81 6.05
CA PRO A 101 5.26 -12.79 6.15
C PRO A 101 6.64 -12.11 6.01
N GLY A 102 7.70 -12.75 6.48
CA GLY A 102 9.05 -12.30 6.20
C GLY A 102 9.41 -12.56 4.74
N PHE A 103 9.95 -11.56 4.06
CA PHE A 103 10.33 -11.66 2.65
C PHE A 103 11.86 -11.72 2.43
N GLY A 104 12.62 -11.91 3.51
CA GLY A 104 14.08 -12.02 3.44
C GLY A 104 14.80 -10.67 3.34
N SER A 105 16.00 -10.70 2.80
CA SER A 105 16.84 -9.50 2.71
C SER A 105 16.39 -8.57 1.57
N PRO A 106 16.35 -7.25 1.82
CA PRO A 106 16.07 -6.29 0.75
C PRO A 106 17.18 -6.28 -0.29
N PRO A 107 16.87 -5.90 -1.56
CA PRO A 107 17.89 -5.78 -2.62
C PRO A 107 18.80 -4.55 -2.49
N VAL A 108 18.67 -3.79 -1.41
CA VAL A 108 19.48 -2.62 -1.08
C VAL A 108 20.09 -2.81 0.30
N THR A 109 21.36 -2.46 0.43
CA THR A 109 22.10 -2.50 1.69
C THR A 109 22.23 -1.10 2.31
N GLY A 110 22.54 -1.04 3.60
CA GLY A 110 22.68 0.21 4.33
C GLY A 110 21.35 0.76 4.85
N ARG A 111 21.39 2.01 5.31
CA ARG A 111 20.22 2.66 5.92
C ARG A 111 19.49 3.51 4.90
N TYR A 112 18.28 3.16 4.59
CA TYR A 112 17.50 3.82 3.55
C TYR A 112 16.06 4.12 3.98
N VAL A 113 15.46 5.06 3.27
CA VAL A 113 14.02 5.31 3.28
C VAL A 113 13.42 4.88 1.95
N LEU A 114 12.25 4.25 2.02
CA LEU A 114 11.49 3.84 0.84
C LEU A 114 10.52 4.96 0.45
N VAL A 115 10.61 5.43 -0.78
CA VAL A 115 9.78 6.52 -1.30
C VAL A 115 8.93 6.00 -2.46
N ARG A 116 7.63 6.23 -2.39
CA ARG A 116 6.73 6.04 -3.53
C ARG A 116 6.36 7.40 -4.11
N PRO A 117 6.81 7.74 -5.33
CA PRO A 117 6.42 8.97 -5.99
C PRO A 117 4.91 9.01 -6.28
N VAL A 118 4.38 10.18 -6.52
CA VAL A 118 2.99 10.34 -6.94
C VAL A 118 2.87 9.84 -8.37
N THR A 119 2.05 8.82 -8.59
CA THR A 119 1.83 8.25 -9.92
C THR A 119 0.37 8.33 -10.33
N VAL A 120 0.14 8.46 -11.62
CA VAL A 120 -1.17 8.35 -12.26
C VAL A 120 -1.18 7.06 -13.08
N ARG A 121 -2.20 6.24 -12.87
CA ARG A 121 -2.41 5.00 -13.60
C ARG A 121 -3.64 5.15 -14.49
N ALA A 122 -3.50 4.94 -15.80
CA ALA A 122 -4.59 5.08 -16.77
C ALA A 122 -5.77 4.15 -16.43
N GLU A 123 -5.46 2.87 -16.13
CA GLU A 123 -6.45 1.82 -15.82
C GLU A 123 -7.28 2.12 -14.56
N TRP A 124 -6.74 2.93 -13.65
CA TRP A 124 -7.37 3.24 -12.35
C TRP A 124 -7.08 4.67 -11.94
N ARG A 125 -7.41 5.63 -12.81
CA ARG A 125 -7.13 7.03 -12.56
C ARG A 125 -7.95 7.57 -11.39
N ALA A 126 -7.28 8.22 -10.45
CA ALA A 126 -7.88 8.81 -9.25
C ALA A 126 -7.07 10.03 -8.80
N ASP A 127 -7.08 11.08 -9.62
CA ASP A 127 -6.27 12.29 -9.42
C ASP A 127 -6.63 13.01 -8.12
N ALA A 128 -7.91 12.97 -7.73
CA ALA A 128 -8.36 13.55 -6.48
C ALA A 128 -7.64 12.97 -5.25
N ARG A 129 -7.34 11.67 -5.25
CA ARG A 129 -6.66 10.98 -4.15
C ARG A 129 -5.18 11.32 -4.03
N ASN A 130 -4.53 11.62 -5.16
CA ASN A 130 -3.10 11.86 -5.19
C ASN A 130 -2.76 13.16 -4.46
N PRO A 131 -1.71 13.19 -3.59
CA PRO A 131 -1.20 14.43 -3.04
C PRO A 131 -0.51 15.29 -4.11
N LEU A 132 -0.08 16.49 -3.73
CA LEU A 132 0.81 17.28 -4.55
C LEU A 132 2.20 16.60 -4.58
N PRO A 133 2.83 16.42 -5.75
CA PRO A 133 4.09 15.68 -5.87
C PRO A 133 5.26 16.37 -5.18
N GLU A 134 5.24 17.70 -5.08
CA GLU A 134 6.26 18.48 -4.38
C GLU A 134 6.44 18.08 -2.91
N TYR A 135 5.40 17.62 -2.24
CA TYR A 135 5.51 17.15 -0.85
C TYR A 135 6.35 15.88 -0.73
N ILE A 136 6.15 14.93 -1.65
CA ILE A 136 6.96 13.71 -1.66
C ILE A 136 8.41 14.03 -2.06
N ALA A 137 8.61 14.94 -3.01
CA ALA A 137 9.94 15.37 -3.44
C ALA A 137 10.69 16.10 -2.31
N ALA A 138 10.04 17.03 -1.60
CA ALA A 138 10.61 17.74 -0.46
C ALA A 138 10.99 16.78 0.68
N ALA A 139 10.10 15.85 1.03
CA ALA A 139 10.39 14.84 2.04
C ALA A 139 11.58 13.95 1.67
N ALA A 140 11.69 13.52 0.43
CA ALA A 140 12.84 12.74 -0.06
C ALA A 140 14.15 13.53 0.02
N ALA A 141 14.12 14.80 -0.38
CA ALA A 141 15.30 15.69 -0.31
C ALA A 141 15.78 15.89 1.13
N GLU A 142 14.86 16.09 2.09
CA GLU A 142 15.16 16.22 3.51
C GLU A 142 15.78 14.93 4.07
N MET A 143 15.27 13.75 3.69
CA MET A 143 15.85 12.49 4.15
C MET A 143 17.28 12.27 3.60
N ARG A 144 17.56 12.66 2.35
CA ARG A 144 18.93 12.66 1.82
C ARG A 144 19.85 13.61 2.59
N ARG A 145 19.35 14.81 2.93
CA ARG A 145 20.11 15.78 3.74
C ARG A 145 20.47 15.22 5.12
N ARG A 146 19.62 14.34 5.67
CA ARG A 146 19.84 13.61 6.93
C ARG A 146 20.75 12.39 6.79
N GLY A 147 21.29 12.11 5.60
CA GLY A 147 22.20 11.00 5.33
C GLY A 147 21.54 9.67 5.03
N TYR A 148 20.21 9.60 4.89
CA TYR A 148 19.56 8.39 4.43
C TYR A 148 19.71 8.22 2.93
N GLN A 149 19.94 6.98 2.49
CA GLN A 149 19.77 6.62 1.10
C GLN A 149 18.28 6.66 0.74
N VAL A 150 17.91 7.28 -0.36
CA VAL A 150 16.54 7.31 -0.85
C VAL A 150 16.34 6.25 -1.93
N VAL A 151 15.48 5.29 -1.67
CA VAL A 151 15.08 4.24 -2.62
C VAL A 151 13.67 4.53 -3.12
N SER A 152 13.54 4.85 -4.39
CA SER A 152 12.25 5.19 -5.01
C SER A 152 11.69 4.02 -5.81
N VAL A 153 10.41 3.68 -5.60
CA VAL A 153 9.75 2.53 -6.24
C VAL A 153 8.49 2.93 -6.98
N ALA A 154 8.38 2.50 -8.23
CA ALA A 154 7.20 2.68 -9.08
C ALA A 154 7.14 1.56 -10.14
N ASP A 155 6.05 1.49 -10.91
CA ASP A 155 5.94 0.59 -12.05
C ASP A 155 5.50 1.41 -13.27
N LEU A 156 6.39 2.33 -13.69
CA LEU A 156 6.12 3.26 -14.76
C LEU A 156 6.17 2.56 -16.13
N GLN A 157 5.22 2.91 -16.98
CA GLN A 157 5.17 2.45 -18.37
C GLN A 157 4.45 3.51 -19.20
N PRO A 158 5.07 4.01 -20.28
CA PRO A 158 4.44 5.00 -21.16
C PRO A 158 3.02 4.59 -21.56
N GLY A 159 2.08 5.53 -21.46
CA GLY A 159 0.66 5.31 -21.77
C GLY A 159 -0.16 4.54 -20.71
N HIS A 160 0.49 3.90 -19.72
CA HIS A 160 -0.19 3.11 -18.70
C HIS A 160 -0.04 3.69 -17.28
N GLU A 161 1.18 3.96 -16.86
CA GLU A 161 1.45 4.59 -15.57
C GLU A 161 2.62 5.57 -15.72
N TRP A 162 2.45 6.80 -15.23
CA TRP A 162 3.47 7.84 -15.21
C TRP A 162 3.52 8.52 -13.86
N ALA A 163 4.68 9.05 -13.52
CA ALA A 163 4.84 9.85 -12.32
C ALA A 163 4.54 11.32 -12.61
N LEU A 164 4.07 12.03 -11.58
CA LEU A 164 3.90 13.48 -11.62
C LEU A 164 5.19 14.16 -11.18
N GLU A 165 5.51 15.26 -11.84
CA GLU A 165 6.64 16.11 -11.46
C GLU A 165 6.27 17.10 -10.33
N PRO A 166 7.24 17.46 -9.44
CA PRO A 166 8.63 16.98 -9.45
C PRO A 166 8.79 15.56 -8.91
N LEU A 167 9.66 14.78 -9.56
CA LEU A 167 10.06 13.47 -9.05
C LEU A 167 10.93 13.62 -7.80
N PRO A 168 10.80 12.74 -6.80
CA PRO A 168 11.72 12.69 -5.67
C PRO A 168 13.14 12.37 -6.14
N ALA A 169 14.12 13.14 -5.65
CA ALA A 169 15.52 12.79 -5.81
C ALA A 169 15.80 11.47 -5.08
N ALA A 170 16.35 10.49 -5.79
CA ALA A 170 16.60 9.16 -5.26
C ALA A 170 17.97 8.63 -5.67
N ASP A 171 18.61 7.90 -4.74
CA ASP A 171 19.91 7.25 -4.96
C ASP A 171 19.75 5.93 -5.70
N VAL A 172 18.63 5.24 -5.46
CA VAL A 172 18.24 4.03 -6.18
C VAL A 172 16.81 4.19 -6.69
N ARG A 173 16.58 3.80 -7.93
CA ARG A 173 15.26 3.82 -8.57
C ARG A 173 14.91 2.46 -9.14
N TYR A 174 13.78 1.93 -8.69
CA TYR A 174 13.11 0.79 -9.26
C TYR A 174 11.79 1.28 -9.87
N HIS A 175 11.83 1.78 -11.09
CA HIS A 175 10.70 2.47 -11.71
C HIS A 175 10.08 1.74 -12.90
N ALA A 176 10.65 0.63 -13.34
CA ALA A 176 10.12 -0.19 -14.44
C ALA A 176 9.27 -1.38 -13.95
N GLY A 177 8.93 -1.43 -12.65
CA GLY A 177 8.23 -2.56 -12.05
C GLY A 177 9.03 -3.85 -12.14
N GLU A 178 10.35 -3.75 -12.10
CA GLU A 178 11.29 -4.84 -12.15
C GLU A 178 11.26 -5.71 -10.89
N LEU A 179 10.90 -5.13 -9.74
CA LEU A 179 10.86 -5.87 -8.48
C LEU A 179 9.66 -6.82 -8.44
N PRO A 180 9.86 -8.10 -8.12
CA PRO A 180 8.80 -8.96 -7.62
C PRO A 180 8.20 -8.39 -6.33
N VAL A 181 6.97 -8.76 -6.00
CA VAL A 181 6.29 -8.22 -4.81
C VAL A 181 7.00 -8.59 -3.52
N GLU A 182 7.65 -9.77 -3.45
CA GLU A 182 8.47 -10.16 -2.31
C GLU A 182 9.64 -9.19 -2.08
N GLN A 183 10.34 -8.79 -3.14
CA GLN A 183 11.45 -7.85 -3.05
C GLN A 183 10.95 -6.44 -2.71
N LEU A 184 9.82 -6.03 -3.27
CA LEU A 184 9.18 -4.76 -2.92
C LEU A 184 8.80 -4.69 -1.44
N LEU A 185 8.25 -5.77 -0.90
CA LEU A 185 7.87 -5.85 0.50
C LEU A 185 9.08 -6.08 1.43
N ALA A 186 10.12 -6.79 0.96
CA ALA A 186 11.40 -6.87 1.67
C ALA A 186 12.05 -5.48 1.79
N LEU A 187 12.01 -4.66 0.72
CA LEU A 187 12.45 -3.26 0.78
C LEU A 187 11.66 -2.46 1.82
N LEU A 188 10.34 -2.65 1.88
CA LEU A 188 9.53 -1.96 2.89
C LEU A 188 9.89 -2.44 4.31
N GLN A 189 10.02 -3.74 4.53
CA GLN A 189 10.35 -4.31 5.84
C GLN A 189 11.74 -3.88 6.37
N GLY A 190 12.69 -3.67 5.46
CA GLY A 190 14.06 -3.23 5.81
C GLY A 190 14.25 -1.70 5.85
N ALA A 191 13.25 -0.92 5.47
CA ALA A 191 13.35 0.53 5.43
C ALA A 191 13.34 1.15 6.83
N ALA A 192 14.14 2.19 7.05
CA ALA A 192 14.07 3.01 8.26
C ALA A 192 12.75 3.78 8.35
N ALA A 193 12.19 4.17 7.20
CA ALA A 193 10.88 4.78 7.09
C ALA A 193 10.34 4.65 5.65
N VAL A 194 9.03 4.86 5.50
CA VAL A 194 8.33 4.87 4.21
C VAL A 194 7.67 6.23 4.00
N ILE A 195 7.79 6.79 2.79
CA ILE A 195 7.20 8.07 2.41
C ILE A 195 6.36 7.85 1.15
N GLY A 196 5.11 8.27 1.16
CA GLY A 196 4.25 8.14 -0.02
C GLY A 196 2.85 8.66 0.19
N GLY A 197 2.04 8.58 -0.86
CA GLY A 197 0.61 8.86 -0.80
C GLY A 197 -0.20 7.66 -0.32
N ILE A 198 -1.52 7.83 -0.25
CA ILE A 198 -2.45 6.77 0.14
C ILE A 198 -2.45 5.65 -0.92
N GLY A 199 -2.23 4.44 -0.45
CA GLY A 199 -2.17 3.24 -1.29
C GLY A 199 -1.67 2.04 -0.49
N TRP A 200 -1.00 1.11 -1.15
CA TRP A 200 -0.47 -0.11 -0.51
C TRP A 200 0.56 0.18 0.60
N VAL A 201 1.23 1.33 0.56
CA VAL A 201 2.20 1.74 1.59
C VAL A 201 1.57 1.82 2.98
N VAL A 202 0.29 2.21 3.09
CA VAL A 202 -0.41 2.33 4.37
C VAL A 202 -0.54 0.96 5.07
N PRO A 203 -1.27 -0.02 4.51
CA PRO A 203 -1.39 -1.32 5.17
C PRO A 203 -0.07 -2.08 5.26
N ALA A 204 0.85 -1.90 4.32
CA ALA A 204 2.15 -2.55 4.38
C ALA A 204 3.02 -2.00 5.52
N SER A 205 3.04 -0.68 5.75
CA SER A 205 3.76 -0.08 6.87
C SER A 205 3.15 -0.47 8.22
N ILE A 206 1.80 -0.54 8.32
CA ILE A 206 1.14 -1.05 9.53
C ILE A 206 1.57 -2.50 9.80
N ALA A 207 1.48 -3.35 8.78
CA ALA A 207 1.74 -4.77 8.90
C ALA A 207 3.22 -5.10 9.19
N ALA A 208 4.14 -4.28 8.70
CA ALA A 208 5.58 -4.42 8.93
C ALA A 208 6.07 -3.68 10.19
N GLY A 209 5.26 -2.81 10.78
CA GLY A 209 5.66 -1.98 11.93
C GLY A 209 6.67 -0.87 11.57
N VAL A 210 6.76 -0.48 10.28
CA VAL A 210 7.73 0.51 9.80
C VAL A 210 7.15 1.92 9.91
N PRO A 211 7.89 2.91 10.42
CA PRO A 211 7.47 4.30 10.43
C PRO A 211 7.08 4.78 9.04
N ALA A 212 5.95 5.48 8.92
CA ALA A 212 5.53 5.99 7.62
C ALA A 212 4.98 7.42 7.71
N TRP A 213 5.41 8.23 6.76
CA TRP A 213 4.86 9.54 6.46
C TRP A 213 3.94 9.42 5.24
N VAL A 214 2.65 9.52 5.48
CA VAL A 214 1.61 9.34 4.45
C VAL A 214 1.00 10.68 4.10
N VAL A 215 1.27 11.15 2.88
CA VAL A 215 0.71 12.41 2.39
C VAL A 215 -0.65 12.15 1.76
N CYS A 216 -1.68 12.80 2.29
CA CYS A 216 -3.03 12.73 1.77
C CYS A 216 -3.22 13.74 0.63
N GLY A 217 -4.01 13.35 -0.37
CA GLY A 217 -4.56 14.29 -1.36
C GLY A 217 -5.97 14.73 -0.96
N GLY A 218 -6.94 14.54 -1.84
CA GLY A 218 -8.37 14.66 -1.54
C GLY A 218 -9.04 13.28 -1.50
N GLN A 219 -10.29 13.24 -1.98
CA GLN A 219 -11.13 12.03 -1.99
C GLN A 219 -11.32 11.42 -0.58
N GLY A 220 -11.42 12.28 0.42
CA GLY A 220 -11.54 11.89 1.83
C GLY A 220 -12.78 11.08 2.16
N GLY A 221 -13.82 11.10 1.30
CA GLY A 221 -14.99 10.25 1.47
C GLY A 221 -14.69 8.74 1.40
N TYR A 222 -13.54 8.37 0.82
CA TYR A 222 -13.06 6.97 0.77
C TYR A 222 -11.69 6.78 1.41
N ASN A 223 -10.86 7.83 1.45
CA ASN A 223 -9.45 7.72 1.76
C ASN A 223 -9.03 8.53 3.01
N ALA A 224 -9.98 9.01 3.79
CA ALA A 224 -9.64 9.65 5.05
C ALA A 224 -8.91 8.66 6.00
N PRO A 225 -7.95 9.12 6.79
CA PRO A 225 -7.20 8.26 7.72
C PRO A 225 -8.09 7.32 8.52
N GLU A 226 -9.21 7.82 9.07
CA GLU A 226 -10.17 7.06 9.86
C GLU A 226 -10.97 6.01 9.06
N LEU A 227 -11.00 6.12 7.71
CA LEU A 227 -11.66 5.14 6.84
C LEU A 227 -10.71 4.02 6.38
N ILE A 228 -9.41 4.32 6.30
CA ILE A 228 -8.37 3.38 5.85
C ILE A 228 -7.55 2.79 7.01
N THR A 229 -7.81 3.23 8.24
CA THR A 229 -7.29 2.64 9.46
C THR A 229 -8.43 2.15 10.35
N ASP A 230 -8.09 1.38 11.38
CA ASP A 230 -9.06 0.84 12.34
C ASP A 230 -8.39 0.70 13.70
N ARG A 231 -9.18 0.78 14.79
CA ARG A 231 -8.69 0.60 16.17
C ARG A 231 -8.01 -0.75 16.44
N ALA A 232 -8.30 -1.76 15.62
CA ALA A 232 -7.65 -3.07 15.70
C ALA A 232 -6.24 -3.07 15.07
N MET A 233 -5.84 -1.99 14.42
CA MET A 233 -4.52 -1.85 13.80
C MET A 233 -3.56 -1.13 14.75
N LYS A 234 -2.29 -1.52 14.73
CA LYS A 234 -1.21 -0.75 15.37
C LYS A 234 -0.82 0.38 14.43
N THR A 235 -1.26 1.60 14.71
CA THR A 235 -1.04 2.75 13.81
C THR A 235 -0.10 3.81 14.38
N SER A 236 0.49 3.57 15.55
CA SER A 236 1.38 4.54 16.23
C SER A 236 2.61 4.96 15.42
N GLN A 237 3.04 4.12 14.48
CA GLN A 237 4.15 4.42 13.57
C GLN A 237 3.74 5.24 12.34
N LEU A 238 2.42 5.43 12.10
CA LEU A 238 1.95 6.21 10.97
C LEU A 238 1.78 7.68 11.35
N THR A 239 2.15 8.55 10.44
CA THR A 239 1.80 9.96 10.50
C THR A 239 1.17 10.37 9.17
N PHE A 240 -0.05 10.91 9.24
CA PHE A 240 -0.75 11.41 8.07
C PHE A 240 -0.57 12.92 7.96
N ALA A 241 -0.01 13.35 6.83
CA ALA A 241 0.01 14.75 6.42
C ALA A 241 -1.27 15.03 5.61
N VAL A 242 -2.26 15.59 6.29
CA VAL A 242 -3.60 15.84 5.73
C VAL A 242 -3.68 17.29 5.28
N PRO A 243 -4.25 17.58 4.09
CA PRO A 243 -4.52 18.94 3.64
C PRO A 243 -5.35 19.75 4.64
N ASP A 244 -5.05 21.05 4.76
CA ASP A 244 -5.75 21.94 5.71
C ASP A 244 -7.25 22.01 5.42
N ASN A 245 -7.62 22.04 4.13
CA ASN A 245 -9.00 21.97 3.64
C ASN A 245 -9.30 20.58 3.07
N PHE A 246 -9.21 19.55 3.92
CA PHE A 246 -9.31 18.19 3.45
C PHE A 246 -10.67 17.87 2.80
N CYS A 247 -10.65 17.74 1.47
CA CYS A 247 -11.84 17.49 0.66
C CYS A 247 -12.39 16.07 0.87
N ARG A 248 -13.65 15.99 1.35
CA ARG A 248 -14.37 14.73 1.61
C ARG A 248 -15.15 14.21 0.40
N CYS A 249 -14.80 14.63 -0.82
CA CYS A 249 -15.43 14.08 -2.03
C CYS A 249 -15.21 12.58 -2.16
N THR A 250 -16.05 11.94 -2.98
CA THR A 250 -15.96 10.52 -3.35
C THR A 250 -15.52 10.34 -4.80
N GLU A 251 -15.39 11.41 -5.54
CA GLU A 251 -15.07 11.42 -6.95
C GLU A 251 -13.59 11.13 -7.19
N ARG A 252 -13.30 10.36 -8.23
CA ARG A 252 -11.92 10.06 -8.61
C ARG A 252 -11.20 11.26 -9.23
N GLN A 253 -11.95 12.09 -9.95
CA GLN A 253 -11.45 13.31 -10.58
C GLN A 253 -12.25 14.49 -10.03
N HIS A 254 -11.66 15.21 -9.13
CA HIS A 254 -12.22 16.37 -8.45
C HIS A 254 -11.09 17.34 -8.12
N THR A 255 -11.36 18.63 -8.29
CA THR A 255 -10.40 19.70 -7.94
C THR A 255 -10.43 19.90 -6.42
N CYS A 256 -9.55 19.19 -5.72
CA CYS A 256 -9.37 19.30 -4.28
C CYS A 256 -8.29 20.32 -3.94
N ASP A 257 -8.49 21.12 -2.90
CA ASP A 257 -7.39 21.82 -2.27
C ASP A 257 -6.54 20.82 -1.49
N LYS A 258 -5.27 20.68 -1.89
CA LYS A 258 -4.34 19.67 -1.36
C LYS A 258 -3.20 20.32 -0.57
N ARG A 259 -3.30 21.61 -0.29
CA ARG A 259 -2.26 22.38 0.42
C ARG A 259 -2.19 21.97 1.89
N ILE A 260 -0.96 21.85 2.37
CA ILE A 260 -0.63 21.52 3.75
C ILE A 260 0.28 22.62 4.26
N ALA A 261 -0.23 23.45 5.19
CA ALA A 261 0.57 24.49 5.80
C ALA A 261 1.72 23.91 6.63
N ASN A 262 2.85 24.61 6.61
CA ASN A 262 4.06 24.24 7.37
C ASN A 262 4.51 22.80 7.12
N TYR A 263 4.30 22.29 5.89
CA TYR A 263 4.60 20.90 5.55
C TYR A 263 6.04 20.51 5.90
N ASP A 264 7.02 21.33 5.50
CA ASP A 264 8.44 21.03 5.71
C ASP A 264 8.80 20.98 7.20
N GLN A 265 8.26 21.90 8.01
CA GLN A 265 8.44 21.88 9.46
C GLN A 265 7.82 20.60 10.07
N ARG A 266 6.58 20.29 9.72
CA ARG A 266 5.88 19.10 10.23
C ARG A 266 6.61 17.81 9.84
N PHE A 267 7.15 17.76 8.62
CA PHE A 267 7.96 16.63 8.16
C PHE A 267 9.28 16.54 8.94
N ALA A 268 9.99 17.66 9.13
CA ALA A 268 11.23 17.69 9.89
C ALA A 268 11.05 17.20 11.33
N GLU A 269 10.03 17.68 12.02
CA GLU A 269 9.65 17.24 13.38
C GLU A 269 9.32 15.73 13.46
N TRP A 270 8.71 15.17 12.40
CA TRP A 270 8.49 13.74 12.31
C TRP A 270 9.81 12.99 12.07
N ALA A 271 10.64 13.49 11.16
CA ALA A 271 11.90 12.86 10.81
C ALA A 271 12.93 12.88 11.96
N ASP A 272 12.86 13.87 12.86
CA ASP A 272 13.70 13.94 14.08
C ASP A 272 13.46 12.77 15.03
N ARG A 273 12.33 12.11 14.95
CA ARG A 273 11.99 10.92 15.76
C ARG A 273 12.55 9.62 15.19
N LEU A 274 13.04 9.66 13.96
CA LEU A 274 13.67 8.49 13.34
C LEU A 274 15.09 8.31 13.88
N PRO A 275 15.58 7.07 13.95
CA PRO A 275 16.93 6.81 14.41
C PRO A 275 17.97 7.53 13.53
N ALA A 276 18.93 8.22 14.12
CA ALA A 276 19.98 8.91 13.37
C ALA A 276 20.80 7.95 12.49
N VAL A 277 21.25 8.43 11.33
CA VAL A 277 22.23 7.72 10.50
C VAL A 277 23.60 8.00 11.13
N VAL A 278 24.23 6.95 11.65
CA VAL A 278 25.60 6.98 12.22
C VAL A 278 26.58 6.61 11.13
#